data_a8b4ac1a9e0f340b50d8a8150b6a47d4
#
_entry.id   a8b4ac1a9e0f340b50d8a8150b6a47d4
#
_cell.length_a   1.000
_cell.length_b   1.000
_cell.length_c   1.000
_cell.angle_alpha   90.00
_cell.angle_beta   90.00
_cell.angle_gamma   90.00
#
_symmetry.space_group_name_H-M   'P 1'
#
loop_
_entity.id
_entity.type
_entity.pdbx_description
1 polymer ?
#
loop_
_entity_poly.entity_id
_entity_poly.type
_entity_poly.pdbx_seq_one_letter_code
_entity_poly.pdbx_strand_id
1 'polypeptide(L)'
;SFVEKIDVLIPLDDKAVGHVKWRIDKNTIILGKKEFIEGKSEKTFDIPFTELAKEAGNKLYANTVTVGVLSGMLDVGFDIVKDFISGYFKEKDKKIVEGNIEAAKKGYEIGKDLAEKYGKDFDLKKNEKAKELLLLSGTELVSLGAIAGGCNFISSYPMSPSTGVLVFLSGQQEKFGIIAEQAESEICAINMSLGAFYAGARAMVTTSGGGFALMAEGLSLAGMLETPIVIHLAQRPGPATGLPTRSEQGDLLFALFAGHGEFPRIIFAPGKTEDVFNLACKAFELADKFQVPVIIMTDQYLLDSSFLVPRIDVSKFKIKKYFVKTNKDYKRYKVTKDGVSPRGIPGYGKGLVVV
;
A
#
# COMPACT_ATOMS: atom_id res chain seq x y z
N SER A 1 0.14 1.81 -16.04
CA SER A 1 0.67 3.15 -16.41
C SER A 1 -0.50 4.13 -16.58
N PHE A 2 -0.31 5.37 -16.18
CA PHE A 2 -1.29 6.42 -16.40
C PHE A 2 -1.43 6.67 -17.91
N VAL A 3 -2.66 6.64 -18.43
CA VAL A 3 -2.99 6.94 -19.82
C VAL A 3 -3.78 8.24 -19.85
N GLU A 4 -3.46 9.11 -20.79
CA GLU A 4 -4.08 10.43 -20.87
C GLU A 4 -5.57 10.36 -21.27
N LYS A 5 -5.92 9.43 -22.17
CA LYS A 5 -7.27 9.22 -22.66
C LYS A 5 -7.99 8.10 -21.92
N ILE A 6 -9.31 8.23 -21.84
CA ILE A 6 -10.19 7.25 -21.21
C ILE A 6 -10.87 6.42 -22.28
N ASP A 7 -10.73 5.11 -22.24
CA ASP A 7 -11.43 4.20 -23.15
C ASP A 7 -12.88 3.97 -22.69
N VAL A 8 -13.07 3.71 -21.39
CA VAL A 8 -14.41 3.53 -20.79
C VAL A 8 -14.55 4.42 -19.58
N LEU A 9 -15.60 5.21 -19.52
CA LEU A 9 -15.96 6.06 -18.39
C LEU A 9 -17.29 5.62 -17.80
N ILE A 10 -17.32 5.39 -16.49
CA ILE A 10 -18.54 5.12 -15.75
C ILE A 10 -18.70 6.23 -14.70
N PRO A 11 -19.48 7.28 -14.98
CA PRO A 11 -19.70 8.36 -14.04
C PRO A 11 -20.58 7.89 -12.89
N LEU A 12 -20.16 8.13 -11.66
CA LEU A 12 -20.90 7.81 -10.44
C LEU A 12 -21.77 8.98 -9.97
N ASP A 13 -21.53 10.19 -10.51
CA ASP A 13 -22.28 11.40 -10.24
C ASP A 13 -22.33 12.32 -11.48
N ASP A 14 -23.14 13.37 -11.40
CA ASP A 14 -23.35 14.36 -12.47
C ASP A 14 -22.12 15.20 -12.81
N LYS A 15 -21.15 15.33 -11.91
CA LYS A 15 -19.93 16.15 -12.07
C LYS A 15 -18.76 15.37 -12.69
N ALA A 16 -18.80 14.04 -12.61
CA ALA A 16 -17.70 13.16 -13.00
C ALA A 16 -17.25 13.40 -14.46
N VAL A 17 -18.19 13.46 -15.39
CA VAL A 17 -17.88 13.71 -16.82
C VAL A 17 -17.24 15.09 -17.03
N GLY A 18 -17.76 16.12 -16.37
CA GLY A 18 -17.19 17.47 -16.42
C GLY A 18 -15.76 17.51 -15.89
N HIS A 19 -15.49 16.81 -14.81
CA HIS A 19 -14.18 16.76 -14.17
C HIS A 19 -13.09 16.15 -15.06
N VAL A 20 -13.43 15.13 -15.86
CA VAL A 20 -12.48 14.44 -16.74
C VAL A 20 -12.66 14.77 -18.21
N LYS A 21 -13.36 15.85 -18.56
CA LYS A 21 -13.71 16.25 -19.92
C LYS A 21 -12.52 16.27 -20.89
N TRP A 22 -11.36 16.70 -20.42
CA TRP A 22 -10.12 16.79 -21.20
C TRP A 22 -9.53 15.43 -21.57
N ARG A 23 -9.98 14.36 -20.92
CA ARG A 23 -9.57 12.97 -21.16
C ARG A 23 -10.54 12.20 -22.06
N ILE A 24 -11.69 12.78 -22.36
CA ILE A 24 -12.74 12.17 -23.17
C ILE A 24 -12.52 12.55 -24.64
N ASP A 25 -12.63 11.59 -25.53
CA ASP A 25 -12.64 11.81 -26.98
C ASP A 25 -13.78 11.03 -27.65
N LYS A 26 -13.84 11.07 -29.01
CA LYS A 26 -14.87 10.37 -29.80
C LYS A 26 -14.88 8.85 -29.66
N ASN A 27 -13.79 8.26 -29.15
CA ASN A 27 -13.67 6.81 -28.95
C ASN A 27 -14.08 6.40 -27.54
N THR A 28 -14.14 7.35 -26.59
CA THR A 28 -14.50 7.07 -25.20
C THR A 28 -15.94 6.54 -25.14
N ILE A 29 -16.11 5.36 -24.55
CA ILE A 29 -17.42 4.76 -24.24
C ILE A 29 -17.85 5.26 -22.87
N ILE A 30 -19.04 5.88 -22.79
CA ILE A 30 -19.59 6.38 -21.52
C ILE A 30 -20.80 5.52 -21.15
N LEU A 31 -20.74 4.88 -19.97
CA LEU A 31 -21.79 3.99 -19.44
C LEU A 31 -22.34 4.58 -18.15
N GLY A 32 -23.62 4.89 -18.08
CA GLY A 32 -24.19 5.43 -16.86
C GLY A 32 -25.63 5.85 -17.01
N LYS A 33 -26.18 6.45 -15.95
CA LYS A 33 -27.54 6.99 -16.01
C LYS A 33 -27.62 8.14 -17.01
N LYS A 34 -28.69 8.18 -17.75
CA LYS A 34 -28.97 9.19 -18.77
C LYS A 34 -28.70 10.62 -18.29
N GLU A 35 -29.15 10.94 -17.09
CA GLU A 35 -28.96 12.26 -16.46
C GLU A 35 -27.49 12.68 -16.26
N PHE A 36 -26.56 11.71 -16.13
CA PHE A 36 -25.12 11.98 -15.94
C PHE A 36 -24.35 12.07 -17.26
N ILE A 37 -24.88 11.49 -18.34
CA ILE A 37 -24.13 11.24 -19.58
C ILE A 37 -24.69 11.98 -20.80
N GLU A 38 -25.85 12.63 -20.70
CA GLU A 38 -26.54 13.25 -21.82
C GLU A 38 -25.67 14.30 -22.55
N GLY A 39 -25.54 14.17 -23.87
CA GLY A 39 -24.80 15.09 -24.73
C GLY A 39 -23.28 15.09 -24.60
N LYS A 40 -22.69 14.05 -24.00
CA LYS A 40 -21.25 14.03 -23.67
C LYS A 40 -20.37 13.29 -24.69
N SER A 41 -20.87 12.26 -25.37
CA SER A 41 -20.12 11.47 -26.38
C SER A 41 -21.10 10.80 -27.34
N GLU A 42 -20.63 10.46 -28.55
CA GLU A 42 -21.38 9.66 -29.53
C GLU A 42 -21.59 8.20 -29.06
N LYS A 43 -20.62 7.66 -28.28
CA LYS A 43 -20.67 6.29 -27.69
C LYS A 43 -21.15 6.36 -26.25
N THR A 44 -22.38 6.80 -26.05
CA THR A 44 -23.00 6.99 -24.73
C THR A 44 -24.17 6.04 -24.54
N PHE A 45 -24.17 5.27 -23.45
CA PHE A 45 -25.19 4.25 -23.18
C PHE A 45 -25.81 4.46 -21.82
N ASP A 46 -27.16 4.57 -21.82
CA ASP A 46 -27.95 4.64 -20.59
C ASP A 46 -28.03 3.25 -19.95
N ILE A 47 -27.41 3.12 -18.78
CA ILE A 47 -27.45 1.90 -17.98
C ILE A 47 -27.91 2.25 -16.56
N PRO A 48 -29.12 1.84 -16.19
CA PRO A 48 -29.69 2.14 -14.88
C PRO A 48 -29.16 1.18 -13.80
N PHE A 49 -27.88 1.28 -13.46
CA PHE A 49 -27.18 0.39 -12.53
C PHE A 49 -27.91 0.16 -11.21
N THR A 50 -28.49 1.23 -10.64
CA THR A 50 -29.20 1.16 -9.35
C THR A 50 -30.53 0.39 -9.47
N GLU A 51 -31.23 0.57 -10.56
CA GLU A 51 -32.51 -0.09 -10.85
C GLU A 51 -32.27 -1.60 -11.07
N LEU A 52 -31.29 -1.95 -11.89
CA LEU A 52 -30.85 -3.34 -12.10
C LEU A 52 -30.40 -4.02 -10.79
N ALA A 53 -29.72 -3.28 -9.93
CA ALA A 53 -29.32 -3.76 -8.61
C ALA A 53 -30.52 -4.04 -7.69
N LYS A 54 -31.54 -3.18 -7.72
CA LYS A 54 -32.80 -3.37 -6.96
C LYS A 54 -33.54 -4.61 -7.43
N GLU A 55 -33.59 -4.86 -8.75
CA GLU A 55 -34.18 -6.06 -9.33
C GLU A 55 -33.45 -7.33 -8.89
N ALA A 56 -32.13 -7.27 -8.67
CA ALA A 56 -31.33 -8.35 -8.12
C ALA A 56 -31.47 -8.46 -6.57
N GLY A 57 -32.26 -7.61 -5.94
CA GLY A 57 -32.63 -7.68 -4.53
C GLY A 57 -32.13 -6.53 -3.64
N ASN A 58 -31.10 -5.77 -4.03
CA ASN A 58 -30.59 -4.66 -3.21
C ASN A 58 -29.90 -3.59 -4.06
N LYS A 59 -30.22 -2.30 -3.83
CA LYS A 59 -29.56 -1.16 -4.49
C LYS A 59 -28.03 -1.12 -4.29
N LEU A 60 -27.53 -1.73 -3.23
CA LEU A 60 -26.08 -1.79 -2.93
C LEU A 60 -25.32 -2.67 -3.93
N TYR A 61 -25.99 -3.47 -4.72
CA TYR A 61 -25.35 -4.31 -5.75
C TYR A 61 -25.02 -3.54 -7.04
N ALA A 62 -25.24 -2.21 -7.09
CA ALA A 62 -24.97 -1.41 -8.29
C ALA A 62 -23.52 -1.51 -8.77
N ASN A 63 -22.55 -1.52 -7.86
CA ASN A 63 -21.14 -1.73 -8.22
C ASN A 63 -20.91 -3.13 -8.82
N THR A 64 -21.63 -4.13 -8.35
CA THR A 64 -21.53 -5.51 -8.85
C THR A 64 -22.16 -5.63 -10.26
N VAL A 65 -23.27 -4.92 -10.52
CA VAL A 65 -23.81 -4.79 -11.89
C VAL A 65 -22.76 -4.15 -12.81
N THR A 66 -22.10 -3.09 -12.35
CA THR A 66 -21.03 -2.41 -13.12
C THR A 66 -19.87 -3.35 -13.46
N VAL A 67 -19.41 -4.15 -12.49
CA VAL A 67 -18.40 -5.19 -12.73
C VAL A 67 -18.88 -6.20 -13.77
N GLY A 68 -20.14 -6.61 -13.71
CA GLY A 68 -20.75 -7.47 -14.72
C GLY A 68 -20.67 -6.85 -16.12
N VAL A 69 -21.13 -5.60 -16.28
CA VAL A 69 -21.11 -4.89 -17.57
C VAL A 69 -19.70 -4.83 -18.15
N LEU A 70 -18.72 -4.42 -17.35
CA LEU A 70 -17.32 -4.36 -17.79
C LEU A 70 -16.79 -5.75 -18.17
N SER A 71 -17.08 -6.77 -17.37
CA SER A 71 -16.62 -8.13 -17.65
C SER A 71 -17.24 -8.69 -18.94
N GLY A 72 -18.50 -8.41 -19.21
CA GLY A 72 -19.18 -8.79 -20.48
C GLY A 72 -18.58 -8.06 -21.67
N MET A 73 -18.33 -6.75 -21.56
CA MET A 73 -17.70 -5.94 -22.61
C MET A 73 -16.27 -6.41 -22.94
N LEU A 74 -15.52 -6.84 -21.92
CA LEU A 74 -14.13 -7.26 -22.05
C LEU A 74 -13.98 -8.76 -22.34
N ASP A 75 -15.07 -9.47 -22.60
CA ASP A 75 -15.11 -10.93 -22.87
C ASP A 75 -14.43 -11.78 -21.76
N VAL A 76 -14.53 -11.33 -20.52
CA VAL A 76 -14.10 -12.11 -19.34
C VAL A 76 -15.15 -13.20 -19.09
N GLY A 77 -14.75 -14.46 -19.03
CA GLY A 77 -15.70 -15.57 -18.78
C GLY A 77 -16.49 -15.37 -17.49
N PHE A 78 -17.83 -15.54 -17.56
CA PHE A 78 -18.69 -15.28 -16.39
C PHE A 78 -18.37 -16.17 -15.18
N ASP A 79 -17.85 -17.38 -15.40
CA ASP A 79 -17.43 -18.26 -14.31
C ASP A 79 -16.33 -17.63 -13.45
N ILE A 80 -15.39 -16.89 -14.06
CA ILE A 80 -14.33 -16.15 -13.34
C ILE A 80 -14.95 -15.08 -12.45
N VAL A 81 -15.93 -14.33 -12.98
CA VAL A 81 -16.65 -13.29 -12.23
C VAL A 81 -17.42 -13.88 -11.05
N LYS A 82 -18.11 -14.99 -11.30
CA LYS A 82 -18.88 -15.72 -10.28
C LYS A 82 -17.99 -16.25 -9.17
N ASP A 83 -16.85 -16.87 -9.53
CA ASP A 83 -15.88 -17.40 -8.55
C ASP A 83 -15.28 -16.30 -7.70
N PHE A 84 -14.92 -15.16 -8.33
CA PHE A 84 -14.42 -13.99 -7.62
C PHE A 84 -15.45 -13.44 -6.62
N ILE A 85 -16.69 -13.23 -7.05
CA ILE A 85 -17.77 -12.74 -6.17
C ILE A 85 -18.02 -13.72 -5.03
N SER A 86 -18.07 -15.01 -5.31
CA SER A 86 -18.27 -16.04 -4.30
C SER A 86 -17.15 -16.03 -3.26
N GLY A 87 -15.90 -15.90 -3.70
CA GLY A 87 -14.74 -15.78 -2.81
C GLY A 87 -14.71 -14.49 -2.00
N TYR A 88 -15.04 -13.36 -2.62
CA TYR A 88 -15.03 -12.04 -1.98
C TYR A 88 -16.08 -11.91 -0.87
N PHE A 89 -17.28 -12.46 -1.11
CA PHE A 89 -18.39 -12.41 -0.15
C PHE A 89 -18.56 -13.70 0.66
N LYS A 90 -17.59 -14.61 0.66
CA LYS A 90 -17.69 -15.95 1.30
C LYS A 90 -18.10 -15.94 2.76
N GLU A 91 -17.80 -14.86 3.51
CA GLU A 91 -18.13 -14.70 4.93
C GLU A 91 -19.46 -13.98 5.17
N LYS A 92 -20.17 -13.61 4.09
CA LYS A 92 -21.49 -13.00 4.16
C LYS A 92 -22.59 -14.04 4.04
N ASP A 93 -23.81 -13.65 4.41
CA ASP A 93 -25.00 -14.48 4.22
C ASP A 93 -25.10 -14.96 2.77
N LYS A 94 -25.47 -16.22 2.58
CA LYS A 94 -25.63 -16.88 1.28
C LYS A 94 -26.51 -16.08 0.32
N LYS A 95 -27.59 -15.46 0.85
CA LYS A 95 -28.49 -14.60 0.08
C LYS A 95 -27.78 -13.36 -0.49
N ILE A 96 -26.79 -12.81 0.24
CA ILE A 96 -25.99 -11.67 -0.24
C ILE A 96 -25.08 -12.12 -1.39
N VAL A 97 -24.45 -13.29 -1.24
CA VAL A 97 -23.59 -13.85 -2.31
C VAL A 97 -24.40 -14.10 -3.58
N GLU A 98 -25.54 -14.80 -3.46
CA GLU A 98 -26.44 -15.10 -4.58
C GLU A 98 -26.97 -13.84 -5.26
N GLY A 99 -27.38 -12.84 -4.48
CA GLY A 99 -27.86 -11.55 -5.00
C GLY A 99 -26.76 -10.78 -5.77
N ASN A 100 -25.51 -10.81 -5.30
CA ASN A 100 -24.40 -10.20 -6.02
C ASN A 100 -24.07 -10.97 -7.32
N ILE A 101 -24.15 -12.30 -7.34
CA ILE A 101 -23.95 -13.09 -8.55
C ILE A 101 -25.04 -12.78 -9.58
N GLU A 102 -26.29 -12.69 -9.15
CA GLU A 102 -27.41 -12.34 -10.05
C GLU A 102 -27.27 -10.90 -10.59
N ALA A 103 -26.87 -9.96 -9.76
CA ALA A 103 -26.58 -8.59 -10.18
C ALA A 103 -25.45 -8.51 -11.22
N ALA A 104 -24.35 -9.25 -10.99
CA ALA A 104 -23.27 -9.35 -11.95
C ALA A 104 -23.72 -9.99 -13.27
N LYS A 105 -24.57 -11.02 -13.23
CA LYS A 105 -25.07 -11.70 -14.41
C LYS A 105 -25.90 -10.76 -15.29
N LYS A 106 -26.83 -10.01 -14.69
CA LYS A 106 -27.62 -8.99 -15.41
C LYS A 106 -26.70 -7.96 -16.10
N GLY A 107 -25.70 -7.46 -15.38
CA GLY A 107 -24.72 -6.55 -15.97
C GLY A 107 -23.92 -7.21 -17.10
N TYR A 108 -23.51 -8.45 -16.92
CA TYR A 108 -22.70 -9.20 -17.88
C TYR A 108 -23.42 -9.38 -19.23
N GLU A 109 -24.70 -9.70 -19.22
CA GLU A 109 -25.51 -9.82 -20.43
C GLU A 109 -25.58 -8.49 -21.19
N ILE A 110 -25.82 -7.38 -20.48
CA ILE A 110 -25.77 -6.03 -21.07
C ILE A 110 -24.40 -5.73 -21.68
N GLY A 111 -23.32 -6.07 -20.98
CA GLY A 111 -21.96 -5.86 -21.47
C GLY A 111 -21.65 -6.64 -22.73
N LYS A 112 -22.12 -7.88 -22.83
CA LYS A 112 -22.01 -8.69 -24.07
C LYS A 112 -22.77 -8.08 -25.24
N ASP A 113 -24.02 -7.66 -25.02
CA ASP A 113 -24.82 -7.01 -26.05
C ASP A 113 -24.15 -5.73 -26.57
N LEU A 114 -23.54 -4.94 -25.68
CA LEU A 114 -22.77 -3.77 -26.05
C LEU A 114 -21.54 -4.12 -26.89
N ALA A 115 -20.80 -5.16 -26.52
CA ALA A 115 -19.64 -5.63 -27.29
C ALA A 115 -20.01 -6.15 -28.67
N GLU A 116 -21.14 -6.85 -28.81
CA GLU A 116 -21.63 -7.35 -30.08
C GLU A 116 -22.12 -6.23 -31.02
N LYS A 117 -22.81 -5.24 -30.44
CA LYS A 117 -23.42 -4.15 -31.22
C LYS A 117 -22.41 -3.09 -31.70
N TYR A 118 -21.39 -2.80 -30.89
CA TYR A 118 -20.45 -1.69 -31.13
C TYR A 118 -19.02 -2.14 -31.43
N GLY A 119 -18.82 -3.42 -31.61
CA GLY A 119 -17.54 -4.02 -31.92
C GLY A 119 -16.68 -4.32 -30.69
N LYS A 120 -15.82 -5.32 -30.83
CA LYS A 120 -14.82 -5.68 -29.82
C LYS A 120 -13.62 -4.74 -29.95
N ASP A 121 -13.77 -3.49 -29.54
CA ASP A 121 -12.67 -2.52 -29.55
C ASP A 121 -11.54 -2.91 -28.55
N PHE A 122 -11.80 -3.90 -27.67
CA PHE A 122 -10.86 -4.36 -26.66
C PHE A 122 -10.34 -5.76 -27.01
N ASP A 123 -9.20 -5.83 -27.72
CA ASP A 123 -8.51 -7.11 -27.98
C ASP A 123 -7.70 -7.53 -26.73
N LEU A 124 -8.38 -7.91 -25.65
CA LEU A 124 -7.75 -8.40 -24.45
C LEU A 124 -7.36 -9.87 -24.63
N LYS A 125 -6.08 -10.09 -24.90
CA LYS A 125 -5.54 -11.46 -25.01
C LYS A 125 -5.31 -12.04 -23.62
N LYS A 126 -5.86 -13.23 -23.40
CA LYS A 126 -5.60 -14.01 -22.19
C LYS A 126 -4.11 -14.33 -22.09
N ASN A 127 -3.49 -13.92 -20.98
CA ASN A 127 -2.09 -14.22 -20.69
C ASN A 127 -2.02 -15.37 -19.70
N GLU A 128 -1.73 -16.58 -20.16
CA GLU A 128 -1.62 -17.77 -19.31
C GLU A 128 -0.51 -17.62 -18.25
N LYS A 129 0.55 -16.85 -18.52
CA LYS A 129 1.61 -16.56 -17.53
C LYS A 129 1.11 -15.74 -16.35
N ALA A 130 -0.03 -15.03 -16.46
CA ALA A 130 -0.60 -14.29 -15.35
C ALA A 130 -0.97 -15.18 -14.16
N LYS A 131 -1.22 -16.48 -14.37
CA LYS A 131 -1.49 -17.45 -13.30
C LYS A 131 -0.28 -17.68 -12.37
N GLU A 132 0.93 -17.39 -12.84
CA GLU A 132 2.16 -17.53 -12.07
C GLU A 132 2.51 -16.24 -11.29
N LEU A 133 1.76 -15.17 -11.53
CA LEU A 133 1.98 -13.87 -10.91
C LEU A 133 1.06 -13.68 -9.70
N LEU A 134 1.45 -12.76 -8.83
CA LEU A 134 0.62 -12.22 -7.73
C LEU A 134 0.17 -10.81 -8.10
N LEU A 135 -1.08 -10.50 -7.84
CA LEU A 135 -1.59 -9.14 -7.93
C LEU A 135 -1.44 -8.49 -6.55
N LEU A 136 -0.52 -7.54 -6.42
CA LEU A 136 -0.22 -6.86 -5.16
C LEU A 136 -0.16 -5.35 -5.37
N SER A 137 -0.64 -4.60 -4.39
CA SER A 137 -0.44 -3.15 -4.31
C SER A 137 0.95 -2.80 -3.79
N GLY A 138 1.40 -1.57 -4.03
CA GLY A 138 2.65 -1.09 -3.43
C GLY A 138 2.61 -1.12 -1.90
N THR A 139 1.45 -0.83 -1.31
CA THR A 139 1.20 -0.97 0.14
C THR A 139 1.44 -2.40 0.63
N GLU A 140 0.93 -3.40 -0.08
CA GLU A 140 1.15 -4.81 0.25
C GLU A 140 2.62 -5.20 0.07
N LEU A 141 3.28 -4.71 -0.98
CA LEU A 141 4.69 -5.00 -1.22
C LEU A 141 5.60 -4.43 -0.11
N VAL A 142 5.38 -3.19 0.34
CA VAL A 142 6.09 -2.62 1.51
C VAL A 142 5.84 -3.46 2.75
N SER A 143 4.60 -3.79 3.03
CA SER A 143 4.20 -4.52 4.24
C SER A 143 4.74 -5.96 4.27
N LEU A 144 4.63 -6.69 3.15
CA LEU A 144 5.19 -8.04 3.03
C LEU A 144 6.72 -8.03 3.10
N GLY A 145 7.37 -7.01 2.52
CA GLY A 145 8.81 -6.79 2.65
C GLY A 145 9.22 -6.52 4.10
N ALA A 146 8.44 -5.75 4.84
CA ALA A 146 8.67 -5.51 6.26
C ALA A 146 8.56 -6.81 7.08
N ILE A 147 7.52 -7.62 6.85
CA ILE A 147 7.37 -8.94 7.49
C ILE A 147 8.56 -9.84 7.18
N ALA A 148 8.96 -9.95 5.91
CA ALA A 148 10.13 -10.73 5.49
C ALA A 148 11.44 -10.21 6.09
N GLY A 149 11.56 -8.89 6.34
CA GLY A 149 12.64 -8.24 7.06
C GLY A 149 12.62 -8.48 8.57
N GLY A 150 11.59 -9.14 9.09
CA GLY A 150 11.44 -9.46 10.51
C GLY A 150 10.80 -8.35 11.34
N CYS A 151 10.05 -7.44 10.70
CA CYS A 151 9.23 -6.46 11.41
C CYS A 151 8.26 -7.18 12.35
N ASN A 152 8.33 -6.86 13.64
CA ASN A 152 7.44 -7.39 14.66
C ASN A 152 6.82 -6.29 15.56
N PHE A 153 7.08 -5.03 15.23
CA PHE A 153 6.46 -3.87 15.86
C PHE A 153 6.25 -2.75 14.85
N ILE A 154 5.06 -2.20 14.80
CA ILE A 154 4.76 -0.97 14.07
C ILE A 154 3.98 -0.02 14.96
N SER A 155 4.40 1.24 15.03
CA SER A 155 3.58 2.32 15.57
C SER A 155 3.45 3.42 14.53
N SER A 156 2.25 3.99 14.41
CA SER A 156 2.02 5.04 13.43
C SER A 156 0.81 5.90 13.78
N TYR A 157 0.88 7.18 13.49
CA TYR A 157 -0.28 8.04 13.38
C TYR A 157 -0.82 7.95 11.95
N PRO A 158 -2.13 7.69 11.73
CA PRO A 158 -2.69 7.52 10.40
C PRO A 158 -2.53 8.76 9.53
N MET A 159 -1.76 8.66 8.46
CA MET A 159 -1.54 9.73 7.49
C MET A 159 -1.50 9.18 6.06
N SER A 160 -2.44 9.61 5.20
CA SER A 160 -2.46 9.17 3.79
C SER A 160 -1.21 9.66 3.05
N PRO A 161 -0.62 8.80 2.16
CA PRO A 161 -1.05 7.47 1.75
C PRO A 161 -0.43 6.32 2.57
N SER A 162 0.28 6.59 3.66
CA SER A 162 1.01 5.59 4.45
C SER A 162 0.11 4.67 5.30
N THR A 163 -1.11 5.11 5.61
CA THR A 163 -2.04 4.40 6.52
C THR A 163 -2.29 2.95 6.10
N GLY A 164 -2.29 2.66 4.80
CA GLY A 164 -2.50 1.30 4.29
C GLY A 164 -1.49 0.29 4.83
N VAL A 165 -0.24 0.70 5.06
CA VAL A 165 0.81 -0.17 5.62
C VAL A 165 0.49 -0.52 7.09
N LEU A 166 0.06 0.46 7.90
CA LEU A 166 -0.37 0.20 9.27
C LEU A 166 -1.57 -0.77 9.30
N VAL A 167 -2.57 -0.53 8.47
CA VAL A 167 -3.79 -1.37 8.39
C VAL A 167 -3.43 -2.78 7.95
N PHE A 168 -2.58 -2.96 6.94
CA PHE A 168 -2.17 -4.28 6.49
C PHE A 168 -1.44 -5.05 7.58
N LEU A 169 -0.44 -4.45 8.22
CA LEU A 169 0.34 -5.09 9.27
C LEU A 169 -0.51 -5.38 10.53
N SER A 170 -1.43 -4.48 10.87
CA SER A 170 -2.40 -4.71 11.95
C SER A 170 -3.26 -5.96 11.69
N GLY A 171 -3.70 -6.18 10.46
CA GLY A 171 -4.43 -7.40 10.08
C GLY A 171 -3.60 -8.69 10.13
N GLN A 172 -2.28 -8.58 10.28
CA GLN A 172 -1.36 -9.72 10.31
C GLN A 172 -0.80 -10.03 11.72
N GLN A 173 -1.28 -9.35 12.76
CA GLN A 173 -0.75 -9.45 14.14
C GLN A 173 -0.68 -10.89 14.64
N GLU A 174 -1.80 -11.61 14.60
CA GLU A 174 -1.87 -12.99 15.09
C GLU A 174 -1.00 -13.95 14.27
N LYS A 175 -0.99 -13.79 12.95
CA LYS A 175 -0.30 -14.70 12.03
C LYS A 175 1.22 -14.60 12.12
N PHE A 176 1.75 -13.40 12.30
CA PHE A 176 3.19 -13.13 12.26
C PHE A 176 3.77 -12.61 13.58
N GLY A 177 2.97 -12.52 14.65
CA GLY A 177 3.42 -12.05 15.95
C GLY A 177 3.85 -10.57 15.92
N ILE A 178 3.12 -9.74 15.17
CA ILE A 178 3.37 -8.31 15.06
C ILE A 178 2.57 -7.58 16.13
N ILE A 179 3.17 -6.60 16.79
CA ILE A 179 2.48 -5.63 17.62
C ILE A 179 2.25 -4.39 16.77
N ALA A 180 0.98 -4.00 16.58
CA ALA A 180 0.62 -2.82 15.83
C ALA A 180 -0.12 -1.82 16.72
N GLU A 181 0.44 -0.62 16.85
CA GLU A 181 -0.07 0.45 17.71
C GLU A 181 -0.41 1.69 16.91
N GLN A 182 -1.63 2.16 17.03
CA GLN A 182 -2.02 3.46 16.50
C GLN A 182 -1.66 4.54 17.52
N ALA A 183 -0.60 5.29 17.24
CA ALA A 183 -0.15 6.39 18.10
C ALA A 183 -1.05 7.63 17.94
N GLU A 184 -1.06 8.49 18.96
CA GLU A 184 -1.80 9.75 18.99
C GLU A 184 -1.14 10.88 18.18
N SER A 185 0.14 10.71 17.85
CA SER A 185 0.91 11.64 17.01
C SER A 185 2.11 10.97 16.39
N GLU A 186 2.71 11.59 15.38
CA GLU A 186 3.96 11.12 14.77
C GLU A 186 5.15 11.18 15.73
N ILE A 187 5.16 12.14 16.63
CA ILE A 187 6.18 12.25 17.70
C ILE A 187 6.11 11.02 18.61
N CYS A 188 4.92 10.66 19.03
CA CYS A 188 4.68 9.46 19.82
C CYS A 188 5.09 8.20 19.04
N ALA A 189 4.68 8.08 17.78
CA ALA A 189 4.93 6.92 16.93
C ALA A 189 6.44 6.61 16.77
N ILE A 190 7.26 7.62 16.46
CA ILE A 190 8.70 7.40 16.29
C ILE A 190 9.35 7.00 17.60
N ASN A 191 8.98 7.63 18.73
CA ASN A 191 9.56 7.32 20.03
C ASN A 191 9.15 5.92 20.54
N MET A 192 7.91 5.48 20.31
CA MET A 192 7.47 4.10 20.58
C MET A 192 8.31 3.09 19.77
N SER A 193 8.54 3.37 18.48
CA SER A 193 9.37 2.51 17.62
C SER A 193 10.82 2.46 18.06
N LEU A 194 11.41 3.57 18.50
CA LEU A 194 12.76 3.60 19.06
C LEU A 194 12.84 2.78 20.36
N GLY A 195 11.86 2.95 21.26
CA GLY A 195 11.75 2.13 22.47
C GLY A 195 11.61 0.64 22.17
N ALA A 196 10.83 0.28 21.17
CA ALA A 196 10.67 -1.11 20.73
C ALA A 196 11.99 -1.69 20.19
N PHE A 197 12.75 -0.94 19.36
CA PHE A 197 14.07 -1.36 18.92
C PHE A 197 15.07 -1.49 20.07
N TYR A 198 15.03 -0.58 21.03
CA TYR A 198 15.83 -0.68 22.24
C TYR A 198 15.54 -1.96 23.02
N ALA A 199 14.27 -2.34 23.12
CA ALA A 199 13.82 -3.59 23.75
C ALA A 199 14.10 -4.86 22.90
N GLY A 200 14.64 -4.73 21.69
CA GLY A 200 15.02 -5.85 20.83
C GLY A 200 14.01 -6.25 19.75
N ALA A 201 12.92 -5.50 19.60
CA ALA A 201 12.04 -5.65 18.46
C ALA A 201 12.70 -5.10 17.17
N ARG A 202 12.16 -5.48 16.03
CA ARG A 202 12.40 -4.80 14.74
C ARG A 202 11.18 -3.95 14.42
N ALA A 203 11.31 -2.66 14.69
CA ALA A 203 10.22 -1.71 14.64
C ALA A 203 10.22 -0.89 13.35
N MET A 204 9.03 -0.46 12.93
CA MET A 204 8.89 0.55 11.89
C MET A 204 7.86 1.60 12.28
N VAL A 205 7.99 2.74 11.64
CA VAL A 205 6.97 3.78 11.62
C VAL A 205 6.64 4.12 10.17
N THR A 206 5.37 4.42 9.89
CA THR A 206 4.94 4.83 8.55
C THR A 206 4.24 6.19 8.62
N THR A 207 4.58 7.09 7.69
CA THR A 207 4.07 8.45 7.68
C THR A 207 4.17 9.09 6.29
N SER A 208 3.74 10.34 6.15
CA SER A 208 3.94 11.19 4.98
C SER A 208 4.84 12.38 5.35
N GLY A 209 5.18 13.25 4.38
CA GLY A 209 6.13 14.35 4.59
C GLY A 209 5.80 15.27 5.76
N GLY A 210 4.53 15.63 5.95
CA GLY A 210 4.09 16.45 7.08
C GLY A 210 4.31 15.78 8.44
N GLY A 211 4.03 14.48 8.55
CA GLY A 211 4.27 13.74 9.78
C GLY A 211 5.75 13.44 10.00
N PHE A 212 6.52 13.23 8.92
CA PHE A 212 7.97 13.11 9.01
C PHE A 212 8.63 14.38 9.57
N ALA A 213 8.05 15.56 9.27
CA ALA A 213 8.51 16.81 9.87
C ALA A 213 8.39 16.82 11.41
N LEU A 214 7.33 16.23 11.94
CA LEU A 214 7.14 16.07 13.40
C LEU A 214 8.08 15.00 14.00
N MET A 215 8.61 14.10 13.19
CA MET A 215 9.56 13.06 13.63
C MET A 215 11.02 13.52 13.67
N ALA A 216 11.33 14.73 13.24
CA ALA A 216 12.72 15.21 13.08
C ALA A 216 13.55 15.13 14.37
N GLU A 217 12.95 15.39 15.52
CA GLU A 217 13.61 15.25 16.83
C GLU A 217 13.87 13.78 17.16
N GLY A 218 12.86 12.90 17.03
CA GLY A 218 13.03 11.47 17.25
C GLY A 218 14.05 10.83 16.28
N LEU A 219 14.13 11.33 15.05
CA LEU A 219 15.16 10.93 14.09
C LEU A 219 16.57 11.32 14.59
N SER A 220 16.71 12.51 15.18
CA SER A 220 17.98 12.96 15.80
C SER A 220 18.33 12.12 17.03
N LEU A 221 17.33 11.75 17.83
CA LEU A 221 17.49 10.85 18.96
C LEU A 221 17.99 9.46 18.51
N ALA A 222 17.45 8.93 17.42
CA ALA A 222 17.94 7.68 16.83
C ALA A 222 19.43 7.76 16.47
N GLY A 223 19.86 8.89 15.88
CA GLY A 223 21.26 9.16 15.57
C GLY A 223 22.14 9.22 16.81
N MET A 224 21.70 9.96 17.83
CA MET A 224 22.46 10.14 19.09
C MET A 224 22.62 8.84 19.89
N LEU A 225 21.58 8.02 19.94
CA LEU A 225 21.58 6.74 20.67
C LEU A 225 22.12 5.56 19.85
N GLU A 226 22.47 5.78 18.58
CA GLU A 226 22.74 4.70 17.62
C GLU A 226 21.65 3.62 17.66
N THR A 227 20.38 4.04 17.76
CA THR A 227 19.25 3.13 17.81
C THR A 227 18.68 2.94 16.41
N PRO A 228 18.58 1.68 15.93
CA PRO A 228 17.98 1.41 14.64
C PRO A 228 16.54 1.90 14.56
N ILE A 229 16.11 2.34 13.37
CA ILE A 229 14.70 2.54 13.06
C ILE A 229 14.47 2.42 11.55
N VAL A 230 13.33 1.84 11.16
CA VAL A 230 12.86 1.86 9.78
C VAL A 230 11.70 2.83 9.67
N ILE A 231 11.83 3.81 8.79
CA ILE A 231 10.81 4.83 8.53
C ILE A 231 10.31 4.65 7.10
N HIS A 232 9.05 4.34 6.92
CA HIS A 232 8.41 4.38 5.62
C HIS A 232 7.81 5.77 5.41
N LEU A 233 8.38 6.52 4.48
CA LEU A 233 7.97 7.87 4.09
C LEU A 233 7.19 7.81 2.78
N ALA A 234 5.88 7.85 2.89
CA ALA A 234 4.95 7.86 1.76
C ALA A 234 4.65 9.30 1.35
N GLN A 235 5.28 9.76 0.28
CA GLN A 235 5.25 11.14 -0.15
C GLN A 235 3.88 11.57 -0.69
N ARG A 236 3.52 12.81 -0.44
CA ARG A 236 2.35 13.49 -1.00
C ARG A 236 2.62 15.00 -1.10
N PRO A 237 1.84 15.76 -1.92
CA PRO A 237 2.03 17.20 -2.00
C PRO A 237 1.88 17.89 -0.65
N GLY A 238 2.87 18.74 -0.30
CA GLY A 238 2.86 19.70 0.81
C GLY A 238 2.45 21.09 0.33
N PRO A 239 2.68 22.13 1.17
CA PRO A 239 3.11 22.08 2.58
C PRO A 239 2.00 21.71 3.55
N ALA A 240 2.37 21.42 4.80
CA ALA A 240 1.48 21.02 5.90
C ALA A 240 0.61 19.81 5.52
N THR A 241 -0.72 19.87 5.69
CA THR A 241 -1.64 18.81 5.27
C THR A 241 -1.57 18.55 3.76
N GLY A 242 -1.36 19.61 2.97
CA GLY A 242 -1.22 19.53 1.52
C GLY A 242 -2.41 18.91 0.81
N LEU A 243 -2.13 18.01 -0.12
CA LEU A 243 -3.14 17.30 -0.92
C LEU A 243 -3.06 15.79 -0.66
N PRO A 244 -3.74 15.25 0.37
CA PRO A 244 -3.59 13.85 0.82
C PRO A 244 -3.89 12.78 -0.23
N THR A 245 -4.64 13.12 -1.28
CA THR A 245 -5.05 12.20 -2.34
C THR A 245 -4.36 12.48 -3.68
N ARG A 246 -3.21 13.15 -3.66
CA ARG A 246 -2.42 13.48 -4.84
C ARG A 246 -0.99 12.98 -4.70
N SER A 247 -0.35 12.68 -5.84
CA SER A 247 1.03 12.18 -5.89
C SER A 247 2.02 13.33 -6.10
N GLU A 248 3.07 13.32 -5.30
CA GLU A 248 4.26 14.15 -5.47
C GLU A 248 5.46 13.44 -4.85
N GLN A 249 6.67 13.74 -5.33
CA GLN A 249 7.94 13.25 -4.81
C GLN A 249 8.81 14.45 -4.39
N GLY A 250 8.36 15.18 -3.37
CA GLY A 250 9.00 16.43 -2.90
C GLY A 250 9.91 16.28 -1.67
N ASP A 251 9.91 15.13 -0.98
CA ASP A 251 10.50 15.00 0.35
C ASP A 251 11.98 14.55 0.36
N LEU A 252 12.64 14.35 -0.78
CA LEU A 252 14.00 13.79 -0.82
C LEU A 252 15.02 14.64 -0.06
N LEU A 253 15.06 15.96 -0.30
CA LEU A 253 15.99 16.83 0.40
C LEU A 253 15.70 16.88 1.90
N PHE A 254 14.43 16.86 2.25
CA PHE A 254 14.05 16.80 3.64
C PHE A 254 14.49 15.48 4.30
N ALA A 255 14.29 14.33 3.66
CA ALA A 255 14.77 13.04 4.16
C ALA A 255 16.30 13.00 4.33
N LEU A 256 17.04 13.63 3.40
CA LEU A 256 18.50 13.72 3.47
C LEU A 256 19.01 14.55 4.66
N PHE A 257 18.35 15.68 4.96
CA PHE A 257 18.85 16.67 5.90
C PHE A 257 18.00 16.86 7.16
N ALA A 258 16.88 16.12 7.30
CA ALA A 258 16.04 16.19 8.49
C ALA A 258 16.81 15.83 9.76
N GLY A 259 16.45 16.46 10.85
CA GLY A 259 17.04 16.24 12.16
C GLY A 259 17.96 17.37 12.58
N HIS A 260 18.51 17.22 13.77
CA HIS A 260 19.39 18.18 14.43
C HIS A 260 20.78 17.56 14.60
N GLY A 261 21.81 18.23 14.08
CA GLY A 261 23.15 17.66 13.98
C GLY A 261 23.36 16.68 12.84
N GLU A 262 24.61 16.20 12.73
CA GLU A 262 25.01 15.26 11.67
C GLU A 262 25.04 13.82 12.19
N PHE A 263 24.37 12.92 11.49
CA PHE A 263 24.38 11.49 11.77
C PHE A 263 24.07 10.69 10.48
N PRO A 264 24.59 9.46 10.35
CA PRO A 264 24.37 8.65 9.17
C PRO A 264 22.93 8.16 9.08
N ARG A 265 22.43 8.06 7.86
CA ARG A 265 21.14 7.44 7.51
C ARG A 265 21.23 6.76 6.16
N ILE A 266 20.35 5.82 5.91
CA ILE A 266 20.21 5.16 4.62
C ILE A 266 18.85 5.53 4.03
N ILE A 267 18.82 5.89 2.75
CA ILE A 267 17.58 6.22 2.06
C ILE A 267 17.41 5.28 0.87
N PHE A 268 16.26 4.63 0.78
CA PHE A 268 15.82 3.84 -0.35
C PHE A 268 14.67 4.53 -1.07
N ALA A 269 14.75 4.58 -2.40
CA ALA A 269 13.67 5.03 -3.28
C ALA A 269 13.43 3.93 -4.34
N PRO A 270 12.56 2.95 -4.08
CA PRO A 270 12.32 1.86 -5.02
C PRO A 270 11.69 2.38 -6.32
N GLY A 271 12.32 2.06 -7.46
CA GLY A 271 11.87 2.46 -8.78
C GLY A 271 11.11 1.36 -9.55
N LYS A 272 11.11 0.13 -9.03
CA LYS A 272 10.42 -1.03 -9.61
C LYS A 272 9.66 -1.77 -8.52
N THR A 273 8.62 -2.47 -8.90
CA THR A 273 7.77 -3.22 -7.97
C THR A 273 8.52 -4.28 -7.16
N GLU A 274 9.45 -4.99 -7.79
CA GLU A 274 10.28 -5.98 -7.12
C GLU A 274 11.22 -5.35 -6.09
N ASP A 275 11.68 -4.12 -6.35
CA ASP A 275 12.53 -3.37 -5.44
C ASP A 275 11.77 -2.95 -4.19
N VAL A 276 10.45 -2.69 -4.27
CA VAL A 276 9.64 -2.28 -3.10
C VAL A 276 9.75 -3.33 -2.00
N PHE A 277 9.47 -4.58 -2.33
CA PHE A 277 9.56 -5.68 -1.36
C PHE A 277 11.01 -5.90 -0.89
N ASN A 278 11.96 -5.98 -1.83
CA ASN A 278 13.36 -6.29 -1.52
C ASN A 278 14.01 -5.22 -0.65
N LEU A 279 13.78 -3.93 -0.95
CA LEU A 279 14.35 -2.82 -0.19
C LEU A 279 13.66 -2.65 1.17
N ALA A 280 12.35 -2.91 1.26
CA ALA A 280 11.66 -2.94 2.54
C ALA A 280 12.23 -4.03 3.46
N CYS A 281 12.45 -5.24 2.95
CA CYS A 281 13.11 -6.31 3.70
C CYS A 281 14.54 -5.92 4.12
N LYS A 282 15.34 -5.39 3.18
CA LYS A 282 16.73 -5.01 3.41
C LYS A 282 16.87 -3.84 4.40
N ALA A 283 15.88 -2.96 4.49
CA ALA A 283 15.88 -1.83 5.41
C ALA A 283 16.06 -2.27 6.86
N PHE A 284 15.36 -3.33 7.28
CA PHE A 284 15.49 -3.87 8.64
C PHE A 284 16.87 -4.49 8.91
N GLU A 285 17.43 -5.18 7.92
CA GLU A 285 18.78 -5.73 8.05
C GLU A 285 19.81 -4.62 8.23
N LEU A 286 19.76 -3.58 7.38
CA LEU A 286 20.76 -2.51 7.42
C LEU A 286 20.57 -1.61 8.64
N ALA A 287 19.34 -1.30 9.05
CA ALA A 287 19.08 -0.56 10.28
C ALA A 287 19.69 -1.28 11.48
N ASP A 288 19.37 -2.56 11.63
CA ASP A 288 19.84 -3.38 12.75
C ASP A 288 21.37 -3.58 12.74
N LYS A 289 21.94 -3.82 11.53
CA LYS A 289 23.38 -4.05 11.36
C LYS A 289 24.22 -2.81 11.65
N PHE A 290 23.81 -1.66 11.11
CA PHE A 290 24.62 -0.43 11.20
C PHE A 290 24.11 0.53 12.30
N GLN A 291 22.99 0.20 12.94
CA GLN A 291 22.39 1.00 14.02
C GLN A 291 22.11 2.44 13.61
N VAL A 292 21.50 2.57 12.42
CA VAL A 292 21.17 3.85 11.79
C VAL A 292 19.71 3.89 11.35
N PRO A 293 19.12 5.08 11.23
CA PRO A 293 17.83 5.22 10.56
C PRO A 293 17.89 4.77 9.10
N VAL A 294 16.90 4.00 8.67
CA VAL A 294 16.71 3.65 7.27
C VAL A 294 15.34 4.16 6.82
N ILE A 295 15.31 5.00 5.80
CA ILE A 295 14.11 5.63 5.26
C ILE A 295 13.76 4.95 3.93
N ILE A 296 12.53 4.49 3.79
CA ILE A 296 11.99 3.93 2.53
C ILE A 296 11.02 4.97 1.97
N MET A 297 11.39 5.60 0.88
CA MET A 297 10.56 6.61 0.22
C MET A 297 9.69 5.99 -0.84
N THR A 298 8.39 6.20 -0.75
CA THR A 298 7.40 5.84 -1.75
C THR A 298 6.52 7.06 -2.05
N ASP A 299 5.54 6.90 -2.93
CA ASP A 299 4.50 7.90 -3.16
C ASP A 299 3.12 7.24 -3.24
N GLN A 300 2.08 8.05 -3.31
CA GLN A 300 0.71 7.55 -3.38
C GLN A 300 0.45 6.74 -4.64
N TYR A 301 1.00 7.13 -5.79
CA TYR A 301 0.78 6.38 -7.03
C TYR A 301 1.30 4.96 -6.92
N LEU A 302 2.51 4.79 -6.36
CA LEU A 302 3.11 3.47 -6.14
C LEU A 302 2.30 2.65 -5.14
N LEU A 303 1.89 3.27 -4.02
CA LEU A 303 1.21 2.55 -2.93
C LEU A 303 -0.21 2.08 -3.30
N ASP A 304 -0.96 2.92 -4.01
CA ASP A 304 -2.36 2.65 -4.37
C ASP A 304 -2.51 1.87 -5.68
N SER A 305 -1.45 1.78 -6.49
CA SER A 305 -1.48 1.00 -7.72
C SER A 305 -1.32 -0.50 -7.46
N SER A 306 -2.04 -1.30 -8.24
CA SER A 306 -1.92 -2.77 -8.23
C SER A 306 -1.02 -3.24 -9.37
N PHE A 307 -0.14 -4.18 -9.08
CA PHE A 307 0.87 -4.70 -9.99
C PHE A 307 0.83 -6.23 -10.06
N LEU A 308 1.07 -6.76 -11.25
CA LEU A 308 1.37 -8.19 -11.40
C LEU A 308 2.86 -8.41 -11.16
N VAL A 309 3.19 -9.11 -10.09
CA VAL A 309 4.57 -9.37 -9.68
C VAL A 309 4.86 -10.88 -9.67
N PRO A 310 6.08 -11.31 -10.00
CA PRO A 310 6.48 -12.71 -9.85
C PRO A 310 6.30 -13.19 -8.41
N ARG A 311 6.06 -14.48 -8.23
CA ARG A 311 6.03 -15.07 -6.89
C ARG A 311 7.37 -14.85 -6.19
N ILE A 312 7.30 -14.30 -4.98
CA ILE A 312 8.46 -13.95 -4.19
C ILE A 312 8.95 -15.21 -3.46
N ASP A 313 10.20 -15.59 -3.71
CA ASP A 313 10.84 -16.70 -3.00
C ASP A 313 11.33 -16.22 -1.62
N VAL A 314 10.48 -16.39 -0.62
CA VAL A 314 10.77 -15.96 0.75
C VAL A 314 11.89 -16.74 1.44
N SER A 315 12.30 -17.92 0.91
CA SER A 315 13.39 -18.72 1.48
C SER A 315 14.77 -18.04 1.39
N LYS A 316 14.91 -17.07 0.48
CA LYS A 316 16.13 -16.27 0.30
C LYS A 316 16.35 -15.24 1.41
N PHE A 317 15.31 -14.88 2.17
CA PHE A 317 15.36 -13.85 3.19
C PHE A 317 15.59 -14.48 4.56
N LYS A 318 16.80 -14.32 5.11
CA LYS A 318 17.15 -14.82 6.44
C LYS A 318 17.29 -13.67 7.40
N ILE A 319 16.50 -13.71 8.48
CA ILE A 319 16.59 -12.72 9.54
C ILE A 319 17.84 -12.99 10.37
N LYS A 320 18.81 -12.08 10.33
CA LYS A 320 19.99 -12.10 11.18
C LYS A 320 19.80 -11.16 12.35
N LYS A 321 20.24 -11.57 13.54
CA LYS A 321 20.25 -10.73 14.75
C LYS A 321 21.63 -10.08 14.88
N TYR A 322 21.65 -8.77 15.08
CA TYR A 322 22.89 -7.97 15.19
C TYR A 322 23.14 -7.43 16.59
N PHE A 323 22.39 -7.87 17.58
CA PHE A 323 22.60 -7.54 18.98
C PHE A 323 23.44 -8.63 19.69
N VAL A 324 24.16 -8.23 20.73
CA VAL A 324 25.04 -9.10 21.48
C VAL A 324 24.44 -9.49 22.83
N LYS A 325 24.81 -10.68 23.33
CA LYS A 325 24.53 -11.04 24.70
C LYS A 325 25.50 -10.33 25.63
N THR A 326 25.00 -9.48 26.50
CA THR A 326 25.81 -8.64 27.37
C THR A 326 26.45 -9.42 28.51
N ASN A 327 27.61 -8.95 28.99
CA ASN A 327 28.31 -9.42 30.17
C ASN A 327 28.64 -8.22 31.09
N LYS A 328 29.34 -8.46 32.20
CA LYS A 328 29.68 -7.42 33.17
C LYS A 328 30.57 -6.30 32.59
N ASP A 329 31.34 -6.60 31.55
CA ASP A 329 32.28 -5.68 30.90
C ASP A 329 31.69 -5.01 29.65
N TYR A 330 30.37 -5.15 29.43
CA TYR A 330 29.69 -4.56 28.29
C TYR A 330 29.77 -3.03 28.31
N LYS A 331 30.16 -2.48 27.16
CA LYS A 331 30.18 -1.03 26.92
C LYS A 331 29.42 -0.74 25.63
N ARG A 332 28.35 0.03 25.72
CA ARG A 332 27.46 0.35 24.60
C ARG A 332 28.20 1.04 23.44
N TYR A 333 29.07 2.01 23.75
CA TYR A 333 29.77 2.81 22.74
C TYR A 333 31.25 2.40 22.61
N LYS A 334 31.54 1.12 22.68
CA LYS A 334 32.90 0.61 22.48
C LYS A 334 33.31 0.84 21.02
N VAL A 335 34.47 1.49 20.83
CA VAL A 335 35.07 1.64 19.49
C VAL A 335 35.50 0.30 18.96
N THR A 336 35.10 0.00 17.72
CA THR A 336 35.38 -1.24 17.00
C THR A 336 36.10 -0.96 15.67
N LYS A 337 36.65 -2.00 15.03
CA LYS A 337 37.36 -1.83 13.75
C LYS A 337 36.44 -1.43 12.59
N ASP A 338 35.19 -1.85 12.63
CA ASP A 338 34.17 -1.57 11.60
C ASP A 338 33.32 -0.32 11.91
N GLY A 339 33.60 0.35 13.03
CA GLY A 339 32.88 1.55 13.44
C GLY A 339 31.50 1.29 14.01
N VAL A 340 31.04 0.03 14.11
CA VAL A 340 29.72 -0.32 14.65
C VAL A 340 29.87 -0.81 16.09
N SER A 341 29.36 -0.04 17.05
CA SER A 341 29.42 -0.42 18.46
C SER A 341 28.48 -1.59 18.80
N PRO A 342 28.83 -2.41 19.80
CA PRO A 342 28.01 -3.57 20.16
C PRO A 342 26.69 -3.12 20.80
N ARG A 343 25.54 -3.55 20.23
CA ARG A 343 24.22 -3.27 20.79
C ARG A 343 23.74 -4.42 21.67
N GLY A 344 23.61 -4.17 22.96
CA GLY A 344 22.93 -5.07 23.88
C GLY A 344 21.43 -4.79 23.96
N ILE A 345 20.67 -5.76 24.46
CA ILE A 345 19.25 -5.63 24.72
C ILE A 345 19.02 -5.79 26.21
N PRO A 346 18.18 -4.94 26.86
CA PRO A 346 17.85 -5.09 28.27
C PRO A 346 17.34 -6.51 28.59
N GLY A 347 17.91 -7.12 29.65
CA GLY A 347 17.55 -8.48 30.04
C GLY A 347 18.21 -9.61 29.23
N TYR A 348 18.89 -9.32 28.12
CA TYR A 348 19.60 -10.33 27.33
C TYR A 348 21.08 -10.39 27.70
N GLY A 349 21.35 -10.98 28.86
CA GLY A 349 22.71 -11.13 29.40
C GLY A 349 22.82 -10.61 30.85
N LYS A 350 24.07 -10.43 31.31
CA LYS A 350 24.37 -10.03 32.72
C LYS A 350 24.83 -8.56 32.84
N GLY A 351 24.95 -7.83 31.75
CA GLY A 351 25.36 -6.45 31.74
C GLY A 351 24.17 -5.51 31.81
N LEU A 352 24.38 -4.33 32.39
CA LEU A 352 23.41 -3.24 32.33
C LEU A 352 23.47 -2.61 30.93
N VAL A 353 22.34 -2.50 30.28
CA VAL A 353 22.19 -1.77 29.03
C VAL A 353 21.69 -0.37 29.36
N VAL A 354 22.57 0.59 29.29
CA VAL A 354 22.28 2.01 29.47
C VAL A 354 22.47 2.70 28.13
N VAL A 355 21.56 3.59 27.79
CA VAL A 355 21.61 4.41 26.58
C VAL A 355 22.00 5.83 26.95
#